data_187d22ff26d96c13bc12bca6de0e6248
#
_entry.id   187d22ff26d96c13bc12bca6de0e6248
#
_cell.length_a   1.000
_cell.length_b   1.000
_cell.length_c   1.000
_cell.angle_alpha   90.00
_cell.angle_beta   90.00
_cell.angle_gamma   90.00
#
_symmetry.space_group_name_H-M   'P 1'
#
loop_
_entity.id
_entity.type
_entity.pdbx_description
1 polymer ?
#
loop_
_entity_poly.entity_id
_entity_poly.type
_entity_poly.pdbx_seq_one_letter_code
_entity_poly.pdbx_strand_id
1 'polypeptide(L)'
;MTNKILILPGDGIGQEVMVEVEKIINWFNSNNNFNAEIEYGLVGGASYDADGVAISDITMDLAKKSDAILFGAVGGPKWDDVAYEHRPEAGLLRLRKDLDLFANLRPAICFSSLSDSSSLKKEIVQDLDILIVRELTGGVYFGEPRGIENLENGNRRGINTQVYETWEIQRIAEVAFELARKRNNKVTSSEKRNVMESGLLWYEEVKKIHEEKFQDVELDHMLADNCGMQLVRWPKQFDVIVTDNLFGDMLSDVAAMLTGSLGMLPSASLGKSVDGLFKSALYEPVHGSAPDISGQGIANPLASILSFSMALKYSFCLLYTSDAADE
;
A
#
# COMPACT_ATOMS: atom_id res chain seq x y z
N MET A 1 -6.84 1.31 27.45
CA MET A 1 -5.78 2.12 26.77
C MET A 1 -6.47 2.97 25.73
N THR A 2 -5.97 4.15 25.44
CA THR A 2 -6.51 5.02 24.39
C THR A 2 -5.80 4.69 23.09
N ASN A 3 -6.54 4.46 22.00
CA ASN A 3 -5.99 4.22 20.67
C ASN A 3 -5.70 5.57 20.00
N LYS A 4 -4.48 5.83 19.59
CA LYS A 4 -4.08 7.09 18.96
C LYS A 4 -4.10 6.95 17.44
N ILE A 5 -4.91 7.75 16.78
CA ILE A 5 -5.03 7.77 15.32
C ILE A 5 -4.60 9.14 14.81
N LEU A 6 -3.61 9.16 13.92
CA LEU A 6 -3.24 10.37 13.19
C LEU A 6 -3.97 10.37 11.84
N ILE A 7 -4.73 11.42 11.54
CA ILE A 7 -5.35 11.65 10.24
C ILE A 7 -4.52 12.66 9.46
N LEU A 8 -4.09 12.27 8.27
CA LEU A 8 -3.37 13.08 7.29
C LEU A 8 -4.23 13.18 6.02
N PRO A 9 -5.15 14.15 5.92
CA PRO A 9 -6.06 14.22 4.77
C PRO A 9 -5.33 14.47 3.44
N GLY A 10 -4.25 15.26 3.47
CA GLY A 10 -3.46 15.60 2.30
C GLY A 10 -4.18 16.54 1.34
N ASP A 11 -4.20 16.19 0.04
CA ASP A 11 -4.62 17.04 -1.06
C ASP A 11 -5.91 16.52 -1.75
N GLY A 12 -6.53 17.38 -2.52
CA GLY A 12 -7.67 17.02 -3.40
C GLY A 12 -8.82 16.39 -2.65
N ILE A 13 -9.31 15.25 -3.16
CA ILE A 13 -10.42 14.50 -2.53
C ILE A 13 -10.07 13.90 -1.17
N GLY A 14 -8.78 13.84 -0.80
CA GLY A 14 -8.37 13.32 0.51
C GLY A 14 -9.04 14.04 1.67
N GLN A 15 -9.29 15.34 1.54
CA GLN A 15 -10.03 16.13 2.53
C GLN A 15 -11.48 15.62 2.71
N GLU A 16 -12.18 15.30 1.61
CA GLU A 16 -13.57 14.87 1.59
C GLU A 16 -13.72 13.45 2.15
N VAL A 17 -12.89 12.52 1.67
CA VAL A 17 -13.00 11.10 2.04
C VAL A 17 -12.61 10.84 3.50
N MET A 18 -11.66 11.63 4.06
CA MET A 18 -11.28 11.48 5.47
C MET A 18 -12.37 11.96 6.44
N VAL A 19 -13.19 12.93 6.07
CA VAL A 19 -14.38 13.32 6.86
C VAL A 19 -15.34 12.14 7.03
N GLU A 20 -15.53 11.32 6.00
CA GLU A 20 -16.40 10.15 6.08
C GLU A 20 -15.78 9.04 6.95
N VAL A 21 -14.47 8.84 6.89
CA VAL A 21 -13.75 7.90 7.78
C VAL A 21 -13.88 8.34 9.25
N GLU A 22 -13.73 9.63 9.53
CA GLU A 22 -13.89 10.18 10.88
C GLU A 22 -15.27 9.90 11.48
N LYS A 23 -16.34 9.99 10.67
CA LYS A 23 -17.70 9.62 11.12
C LYS A 23 -17.75 8.16 11.58
N ILE A 24 -17.08 7.25 10.87
CA ILE A 24 -17.03 5.84 11.24
C ILE A 24 -16.23 5.64 12.53
N ILE A 25 -15.08 6.31 12.69
CA ILE A 25 -14.29 6.26 13.94
C ILE A 25 -15.15 6.73 15.14
N ASN A 26 -15.86 7.84 14.98
CA ASN A 26 -16.73 8.38 16.02
C ASN A 26 -17.91 7.44 16.34
N TRP A 27 -18.42 6.73 15.34
CA TRP A 27 -19.43 5.70 15.54
C TRP A 27 -18.86 4.52 16.37
N PHE A 28 -17.64 4.04 16.07
CA PHE A 28 -16.97 3.01 16.87
C PHE A 28 -16.68 3.47 18.30
N ASN A 29 -16.26 4.72 18.50
CA ASN A 29 -16.09 5.29 19.84
C ASN A 29 -17.39 5.25 20.65
N SER A 30 -18.51 5.56 20.01
CA SER A 30 -19.82 5.66 20.70
C SER A 30 -20.46 4.29 20.96
N ASN A 31 -20.22 3.30 20.11
CA ASN A 31 -20.97 2.03 20.14
C ASN A 31 -20.14 0.82 20.57
N ASN A 32 -18.81 0.85 20.38
CA ASN A 32 -17.94 -0.32 20.56
C ASN A 32 -16.83 -0.11 21.61
N ASN A 33 -16.85 0.98 22.37
CA ASN A 33 -15.81 1.35 23.33
C ASN A 33 -14.39 1.35 22.72
N PHE A 34 -14.27 1.76 21.46
CA PHE A 34 -13.01 1.79 20.73
C PHE A 34 -12.00 2.76 21.35
N ASN A 35 -12.50 3.85 21.95
CA ASN A 35 -11.73 4.84 22.69
C ASN A 35 -10.55 5.40 21.88
N ALA A 36 -10.80 5.77 20.61
CA ALA A 36 -9.82 6.40 19.75
C ALA A 36 -9.74 7.91 20.00
N GLU A 37 -8.51 8.40 20.13
CA GLU A 37 -8.16 9.83 20.11
C GLU A 37 -7.60 10.18 18.74
N ILE A 38 -8.19 11.19 18.09
CA ILE A 38 -7.81 11.61 16.74
C ILE A 38 -6.93 12.85 16.83
N GLU A 39 -5.78 12.80 16.19
CA GLU A 39 -4.91 13.95 15.93
C GLU A 39 -4.84 14.21 14.42
N TYR A 40 -4.54 15.46 14.03
CA TYR A 40 -4.44 15.85 12.62
C TYR A 40 -3.06 16.40 12.32
N GLY A 41 -2.58 16.14 11.10
CA GLY A 41 -1.35 16.71 10.57
C GLY A 41 -1.49 17.11 9.12
N LEU A 42 -0.57 17.95 8.64
CA LEU A 42 -0.48 18.33 7.24
C LEU A 42 0.52 17.41 6.51
N VAL A 43 0.20 17.06 5.27
CA VAL A 43 1.06 16.29 4.37
C VAL A 43 0.78 16.70 2.93
N GLY A 44 1.74 16.45 2.05
CA GLY A 44 1.62 16.73 0.63
C GLY A 44 1.68 18.20 0.27
N GLY A 45 0.91 18.61 -0.71
CA GLY A 45 0.84 19.99 -1.15
C GLY A 45 0.27 20.92 -0.10
N ALA A 46 -0.67 20.46 0.72
CA ALA A 46 -1.20 21.21 1.84
C ALA A 46 -0.12 21.57 2.87
N SER A 47 0.80 20.65 3.17
CA SER A 47 1.95 20.93 4.03
C SER A 47 2.97 21.85 3.36
N TYR A 48 3.21 21.67 2.07
CA TYR A 48 4.10 22.54 1.32
C TYR A 48 3.60 23.99 1.27
N ASP A 49 2.31 24.19 1.07
CA ASP A 49 1.71 25.54 1.07
C ASP A 49 1.79 26.23 2.45
N ALA A 50 1.72 25.46 3.55
CA ALA A 50 1.79 26.00 4.90
C ALA A 50 3.22 26.17 5.42
N ASP A 51 4.10 25.19 5.18
CA ASP A 51 5.39 25.04 5.86
C ASP A 51 6.60 25.02 4.89
N GLY A 52 6.36 25.02 3.56
CA GLY A 52 7.40 24.92 2.55
C GLY A 52 8.02 23.52 2.38
N VAL A 53 7.47 22.52 3.04
CA VAL A 53 7.93 21.11 3.01
C VAL A 53 6.73 20.17 2.85
N ALA A 54 6.94 19.04 2.18
CA ALA A 54 5.86 18.06 1.94
C ALA A 54 5.34 17.37 3.21
N ILE A 55 6.10 17.38 4.29
CA ILE A 55 5.71 16.99 5.65
C ILE A 55 6.67 17.61 6.67
N SER A 56 6.13 18.22 7.73
CA SER A 56 6.94 18.84 8.78
C SER A 56 7.44 17.81 9.81
N ASP A 57 8.50 18.17 10.55
CA ASP A 57 9.01 17.33 11.66
C ASP A 57 7.96 17.18 12.77
N ILE A 58 7.12 18.18 12.98
CA ILE A 58 6.00 18.11 13.95
C ILE A 58 5.03 16.99 13.55
N THR A 59 4.62 16.94 12.28
CA THR A 59 3.75 15.87 11.78
C THR A 59 4.43 14.50 11.86
N MET A 60 5.75 14.42 11.57
CA MET A 60 6.51 13.17 11.73
C MET A 60 6.58 12.70 13.18
N ASP A 61 6.68 13.62 14.15
CA ASP A 61 6.68 13.28 15.57
C ASP A 61 5.30 12.79 16.05
N LEU A 62 4.20 13.33 15.51
CA LEU A 62 2.84 12.80 15.72
C LEU A 62 2.72 11.39 15.14
N ALA A 63 3.21 11.18 13.91
CA ALA A 63 3.18 9.89 13.23
C ALA A 63 3.90 8.79 14.03
N LYS A 64 5.07 9.09 14.62
CA LYS A 64 5.83 8.15 15.48
C LYS A 64 5.12 7.79 16.78
N LYS A 65 4.20 8.63 17.26
CA LYS A 65 3.47 8.46 18.53
C LYS A 65 2.09 7.86 18.36
N SER A 66 1.58 7.78 17.13
CA SER A 66 0.28 7.21 16.82
C SER A 66 0.34 5.68 16.69
N ASP A 67 -0.78 5.02 17.00
CA ASP A 67 -0.93 3.56 16.82
C ASP A 67 -1.31 3.21 15.38
N ALA A 68 -1.92 4.16 14.65
CA ALA A 68 -2.23 4.03 13.23
C ALA A 68 -2.28 5.42 12.57
N ILE A 69 -1.86 5.49 11.30
CA ILE A 69 -1.96 6.68 10.46
C ILE A 69 -3.01 6.40 9.38
N LEU A 70 -4.02 7.27 9.28
CA LEU A 70 -4.99 7.27 8.19
C LEU A 70 -4.63 8.39 7.22
N PHE A 71 -4.37 8.02 5.99
CA PHE A 71 -3.83 8.91 4.97
C PHE A 71 -4.84 9.05 3.82
N GLY A 72 -5.13 10.30 3.41
CA GLY A 72 -6.08 10.57 2.34
C GLY A 72 -5.44 10.40 0.96
N ALA A 73 -4.92 11.48 0.41
CA ALA A 73 -4.23 11.47 -0.88
C ALA A 73 -3.26 12.66 -0.98
N VAL A 74 -2.26 12.59 -1.86
CA VAL A 74 -1.34 13.69 -2.11
C VAL A 74 -1.15 13.91 -3.60
N GLY A 75 -0.68 15.13 -3.95
CA GLY A 75 -0.35 15.49 -5.32
C GLY A 75 -1.41 16.35 -6.00
N GLY A 76 -1.01 16.92 -7.12
CA GLY A 76 -1.87 17.73 -7.99
C GLY A 76 -1.05 18.66 -8.84
N PRO A 77 -1.61 19.14 -9.98
CA PRO A 77 -0.90 19.95 -10.97
C PRO A 77 -0.37 21.29 -10.42
N LYS A 78 -0.91 21.76 -9.29
CA LYS A 78 -0.45 22.97 -8.61
C LYS A 78 1.02 22.93 -8.22
N TRP A 79 1.56 21.74 -7.95
CA TRP A 79 2.92 21.53 -7.44
C TRP A 79 3.86 20.85 -8.45
N ASP A 80 3.51 20.80 -9.74
CA ASP A 80 4.33 20.16 -10.79
C ASP A 80 5.71 20.83 -10.95
N ASP A 81 5.77 22.16 -10.77
CA ASP A 81 6.99 22.96 -10.90
C ASP A 81 7.83 23.03 -9.60
N VAL A 82 7.38 22.41 -8.51
CA VAL A 82 8.14 22.35 -7.25
C VAL A 82 9.33 21.40 -7.40
N ALA A 83 10.45 21.75 -6.75
CA ALA A 83 11.66 20.92 -6.72
C ALA A 83 11.33 19.51 -6.23
N TYR A 84 11.97 18.50 -6.83
CA TYR A 84 11.62 17.07 -6.62
C TYR A 84 11.55 16.65 -5.15
N GLU A 85 12.47 17.15 -4.33
CA GLU A 85 12.55 16.90 -2.88
C GLU A 85 11.40 17.50 -2.06
N HIS A 86 10.64 18.43 -2.65
CA HIS A 86 9.52 19.14 -2.00
C HIS A 86 8.16 18.81 -2.62
N ARG A 87 8.13 17.94 -3.63
CA ARG A 87 6.86 17.51 -4.23
C ARG A 87 5.96 16.82 -3.20
N PRO A 88 4.65 16.90 -3.33
CA PRO A 88 3.70 16.32 -2.38
C PRO A 88 3.99 14.86 -2.01
N GLU A 89 4.39 14.06 -2.98
CA GLU A 89 4.72 12.63 -2.82
C GLU A 89 5.92 12.39 -1.89
N ALA A 90 6.83 13.37 -1.78
CA ALA A 90 7.99 13.24 -0.89
C ALA A 90 7.59 13.10 0.59
N GLY A 91 6.43 13.66 1.00
CA GLY A 91 5.89 13.48 2.34
C GLY A 91 5.50 12.04 2.64
N LEU A 92 4.84 11.37 1.70
CA LEU A 92 4.48 9.96 1.81
C LEU A 92 5.72 9.05 1.81
N LEU A 93 6.68 9.32 0.93
CA LEU A 93 7.94 8.56 0.88
C LEU A 93 8.73 8.70 2.19
N ARG A 94 8.76 9.90 2.79
CA ARG A 94 9.39 10.12 4.09
C ARG A 94 8.70 9.32 5.20
N LEU A 95 7.36 9.32 5.28
CA LEU A 95 6.60 8.51 6.24
C LEU A 95 6.96 7.02 6.11
N ARG A 96 6.93 6.48 4.89
CA ARG A 96 7.24 5.07 4.63
C ARG A 96 8.65 4.70 5.06
N LYS A 97 9.63 5.56 4.76
CA LYS A 97 11.04 5.35 5.10
C LYS A 97 11.32 5.48 6.58
N ASP A 98 10.92 6.61 7.20
CA ASP A 98 11.27 6.93 8.59
C ASP A 98 10.55 6.05 9.61
N LEU A 99 9.39 5.47 9.23
CA LEU A 99 8.65 4.51 10.05
C LEU A 99 8.92 3.04 9.67
N ASP A 100 9.83 2.79 8.72
CA ASP A 100 10.16 1.45 8.18
C ASP A 100 8.91 0.64 7.79
N LEU A 101 8.02 1.25 7.00
CA LEU A 101 6.78 0.63 6.54
C LEU A 101 7.05 -0.23 5.31
N PHE A 102 7.67 -1.39 5.50
CA PHE A 102 8.22 -2.20 4.42
C PHE A 102 7.19 -3.11 3.73
N ALA A 103 6.11 -3.49 4.41
CA ALA A 103 5.11 -4.41 3.86
C ALA A 103 3.86 -3.65 3.42
N ASN A 104 3.68 -3.44 2.13
CA ASN A 104 2.47 -2.84 1.59
C ASN A 104 1.50 -3.92 1.14
N LEU A 105 0.34 -3.96 1.80
CA LEU A 105 -0.74 -4.88 1.52
C LEU A 105 -1.77 -4.20 0.60
N ARG A 106 -2.01 -4.77 -0.56
CA ARG A 106 -2.99 -4.30 -1.56
C ARG A 106 -3.96 -5.42 -1.90
N PRO A 107 -5.10 -5.52 -1.21
CA PRO A 107 -6.14 -6.48 -1.56
C PRO A 107 -6.84 -6.06 -2.87
N ALA A 108 -7.07 -7.02 -3.75
CA ALA A 108 -7.89 -6.87 -4.95
C ALA A 108 -9.09 -7.80 -4.83
N ILE A 109 -10.16 -7.27 -4.25
CA ILE A 109 -11.41 -7.99 -3.98
C ILE A 109 -12.46 -7.52 -4.98
N CYS A 110 -13.06 -8.45 -5.72
CA CYS A 110 -14.19 -8.15 -6.58
C CYS A 110 -15.49 -8.48 -5.85
N PHE A 111 -16.16 -7.46 -5.34
CA PHE A 111 -17.48 -7.61 -4.74
C PHE A 111 -18.49 -8.09 -5.80
N SER A 112 -19.30 -9.08 -5.47
CA SER A 112 -20.25 -9.69 -6.41
C SER A 112 -21.20 -8.68 -7.03
N SER A 113 -21.61 -7.63 -6.29
CA SER A 113 -22.43 -6.50 -6.78
C SER A 113 -21.73 -5.60 -7.80
N LEU A 114 -20.38 -5.62 -7.85
CA LEU A 114 -19.58 -4.81 -8.75
C LEU A 114 -18.93 -5.60 -9.89
N SER A 115 -19.14 -6.90 -9.95
CA SER A 115 -18.52 -7.78 -10.96
C SER A 115 -18.86 -7.38 -12.41
N ASP A 116 -20.02 -6.76 -12.62
CA ASP A 116 -20.44 -6.25 -13.93
C ASP A 116 -19.78 -4.90 -14.31
N SER A 117 -19.09 -4.26 -13.37
CA SER A 117 -18.34 -3.01 -13.60
C SER A 117 -16.89 -3.28 -14.06
N SER A 118 -16.42 -4.51 -13.97
CA SER A 118 -15.10 -4.89 -14.47
C SER A 118 -15.04 -4.84 -16.00
N SER A 119 -13.85 -4.49 -16.53
CA SER A 119 -13.59 -4.57 -17.97
C SER A 119 -13.45 -6.01 -18.49
N LEU A 120 -13.30 -6.97 -17.59
CA LEU A 120 -13.23 -8.40 -17.92
C LEU A 120 -14.61 -9.06 -17.79
N LYS A 121 -14.72 -10.26 -18.36
CA LYS A 121 -15.93 -11.07 -18.25
C LYS A 121 -16.17 -11.45 -16.78
N LYS A 122 -17.44 -11.41 -16.37
CA LYS A 122 -17.88 -11.69 -14.99
C LYS A 122 -17.35 -13.00 -14.43
N GLU A 123 -17.36 -14.07 -15.22
CA GLU A 123 -16.86 -15.40 -14.80
C GLU A 123 -15.36 -15.42 -14.45
N ILE A 124 -14.58 -14.45 -14.93
CA ILE A 124 -13.16 -14.32 -14.62
C ILE A 124 -12.97 -13.65 -13.26
N VAL A 125 -13.77 -12.63 -12.94
CA VAL A 125 -13.55 -11.73 -11.79
C VAL A 125 -14.48 -11.97 -10.62
N GLN A 126 -15.62 -12.64 -10.82
CA GLN A 126 -16.56 -12.91 -9.75
C GLN A 126 -15.90 -13.69 -8.61
N ASP A 127 -16.12 -13.25 -7.36
CA ASP A 127 -15.55 -13.83 -6.14
C ASP A 127 -14.01 -13.82 -6.09
N LEU A 128 -13.39 -12.87 -6.81
CA LEU A 128 -11.95 -12.69 -6.78
C LEU A 128 -11.53 -12.08 -5.45
N ASP A 129 -10.53 -12.69 -4.81
CA ASP A 129 -9.86 -12.19 -3.61
C ASP A 129 -8.37 -12.50 -3.70
N ILE A 130 -7.58 -11.53 -4.14
CA ILE A 130 -6.12 -11.60 -4.22
C ILE A 130 -5.52 -10.60 -3.26
N LEU A 131 -4.47 -10.99 -2.54
CA LEU A 131 -3.67 -10.09 -1.73
C LEU A 131 -2.28 -9.92 -2.35
N ILE A 132 -1.93 -8.70 -2.77
CA ILE A 132 -0.57 -8.38 -3.20
C ILE A 132 0.20 -7.82 -2.01
N VAL A 133 1.32 -8.45 -1.70
CA VAL A 133 2.29 -8.07 -0.66
C VAL A 133 3.52 -7.50 -1.36
N ARG A 134 3.58 -6.17 -1.42
CA ARG A 134 4.63 -5.39 -2.08
C ARG A 134 5.69 -5.00 -1.06
N GLU A 135 6.96 -5.32 -1.30
CA GLU A 135 8.06 -4.68 -0.58
C GLU A 135 8.08 -3.19 -0.92
N LEU A 136 8.21 -2.29 0.08
CA LEU A 136 7.91 -0.87 -0.13
C LEU A 136 9.10 0.06 0.13
N THR A 137 10.15 -0.39 0.80
CA THR A 137 11.25 0.47 1.29
C THR A 137 12.58 0.26 0.58
N GLY A 138 12.67 -0.73 -0.30
CA GLY A 138 13.84 -1.04 -1.11
C GLY A 138 13.63 -0.82 -2.61
N GLY A 139 14.51 -1.42 -3.39
CA GLY A 139 14.43 -1.49 -4.84
C GLY A 139 14.75 -0.18 -5.56
N VAL A 140 14.26 -0.05 -6.79
CA VAL A 140 14.59 1.04 -7.70
C VAL A 140 14.12 2.44 -7.24
N TYR A 141 13.15 2.50 -6.34
CA TYR A 141 12.67 3.78 -5.80
C TYR A 141 13.61 4.38 -4.75
N PHE A 142 14.48 3.59 -4.14
CA PHE A 142 15.38 4.02 -3.07
C PHE A 142 16.86 3.73 -3.32
N GLY A 143 17.20 2.89 -4.31
CA GLY A 143 18.56 2.49 -4.61
C GLY A 143 19.44 3.64 -5.14
N GLU A 144 20.71 3.60 -4.78
CA GLU A 144 21.75 4.54 -5.22
C GLU A 144 22.81 3.81 -6.05
N PRO A 145 23.46 4.49 -7.04
CA PRO A 145 23.25 5.87 -7.45
C PRO A 145 21.96 6.09 -8.24
N ARG A 146 21.40 7.31 -8.13
CA ARG A 146 20.23 7.74 -8.90
C ARG A 146 20.33 9.20 -9.29
N GLY A 147 19.68 9.58 -10.38
CA GLY A 147 19.64 10.96 -10.84
C GLY A 147 19.83 11.13 -12.33
N ILE A 148 20.01 12.39 -12.75
CA ILE A 148 20.28 12.75 -14.13
C ILE A 148 21.64 13.45 -14.20
N GLU A 149 22.56 12.86 -14.96
CA GLU A 149 23.92 13.35 -15.21
C GLU A 149 23.99 14.03 -16.57
N ASN A 150 24.71 15.16 -16.66
CA ASN A 150 25.10 15.76 -17.93
C ASN A 150 26.45 15.17 -18.36
N LEU A 151 26.53 14.63 -19.57
CA LEU A 151 27.74 14.02 -20.13
C LEU A 151 28.56 15.04 -20.92
N GLU A 152 29.87 14.82 -21.04
CA GLU A 152 30.80 15.70 -21.77
C GLU A 152 30.40 15.92 -23.25
N ASN A 153 29.74 14.96 -23.87
CA ASN A 153 29.26 15.03 -25.27
C ASN A 153 27.94 15.80 -25.42
N GLY A 154 27.43 16.46 -24.37
CA GLY A 154 26.17 17.19 -24.36
C GLY A 154 24.93 16.33 -24.20
N ASN A 155 25.05 15.01 -24.12
CA ASN A 155 23.93 14.12 -23.80
C ASN A 155 23.66 14.09 -22.29
N ARG A 156 22.50 13.55 -21.92
CA ARG A 156 22.10 13.31 -20.52
C ARG A 156 21.97 11.81 -20.27
N ARG A 157 22.28 11.39 -19.06
CA ARG A 157 22.10 10.01 -18.60
C ARG A 157 21.18 10.02 -17.39
N GLY A 158 20.08 9.25 -17.45
CA GLY A 158 19.24 8.96 -16.28
C GLY A 158 19.67 7.63 -15.65
N ILE A 159 19.80 7.59 -14.32
CA ILE A 159 20.20 6.41 -13.55
C ILE A 159 19.20 6.16 -12.45
N ASN A 160 18.72 4.92 -12.35
CA ASN A 160 18.05 4.37 -11.17
C ASN A 160 18.63 2.98 -10.90
N THR A 161 18.92 2.69 -9.64
CA THR A 161 19.57 1.44 -9.24
C THR A 161 18.59 0.54 -8.48
N GLN A 162 18.40 -0.69 -8.95
CA GLN A 162 17.62 -1.72 -8.26
C GLN A 162 18.52 -2.44 -7.26
N VAL A 163 18.29 -2.27 -5.97
CA VAL A 163 19.06 -2.89 -4.88
C VAL A 163 18.12 -3.56 -3.90
N TYR A 164 18.42 -4.79 -3.52
CA TYR A 164 17.83 -5.51 -2.41
C TYR A 164 18.89 -6.26 -1.63
N GLU A 165 18.77 -6.24 -0.31
CA GLU A 165 19.55 -7.08 0.58
C GLU A 165 18.72 -8.30 1.03
N THR A 166 19.41 -9.36 1.42
CA THR A 166 18.81 -10.62 1.90
C THR A 166 17.72 -10.40 2.96
N TRP A 167 17.99 -9.57 3.95
CA TRP A 167 17.07 -9.33 5.07
C TRP A 167 15.78 -8.62 4.65
N GLU A 168 15.83 -7.77 3.63
CA GLU A 168 14.64 -7.08 3.08
C GLU A 168 13.70 -8.08 2.41
N ILE A 169 14.27 -9.00 1.62
CA ILE A 169 13.52 -10.05 0.94
C ILE A 169 12.93 -11.05 1.95
N GLN A 170 13.73 -11.47 2.92
CA GLN A 170 13.31 -12.44 3.92
C GLN A 170 12.14 -11.91 4.76
N ARG A 171 12.21 -10.66 5.25
CA ARG A 171 11.14 -10.08 6.09
C ARG A 171 9.81 -9.96 5.34
N ILE A 172 9.82 -9.59 4.06
CA ILE A 172 8.57 -9.48 3.29
C ILE A 172 8.02 -10.85 2.90
N ALA A 173 8.89 -11.84 2.62
CA ALA A 173 8.50 -13.22 2.38
C ALA A 173 7.80 -13.82 3.61
N GLU A 174 8.35 -13.62 4.82
CA GLU A 174 7.73 -14.07 6.08
C GLU A 174 6.32 -13.49 6.25
N VAL A 175 6.14 -12.19 6.01
CA VAL A 175 4.80 -11.55 6.06
C VAL A 175 3.83 -12.19 5.06
N ALA A 176 4.28 -12.45 3.83
CA ALA A 176 3.43 -13.06 2.80
C ALA A 176 3.01 -14.49 3.17
N PHE A 177 3.91 -15.31 3.67
CA PHE A 177 3.61 -16.67 4.11
C PHE A 177 2.69 -16.71 5.32
N GLU A 178 2.90 -15.84 6.31
CA GLU A 178 2.02 -15.73 7.49
C GLU A 178 0.60 -15.30 7.10
N LEU A 179 0.46 -14.39 6.13
CA LEU A 179 -0.84 -13.98 5.61
C LEU A 179 -1.50 -15.11 4.81
N ALA A 180 -0.75 -15.85 4.00
CA ALA A 180 -1.28 -16.99 3.25
C ALA A 180 -1.85 -18.09 4.16
N ARG A 181 -1.21 -18.38 5.31
CA ARG A 181 -1.74 -19.32 6.33
C ARG A 181 -3.12 -18.92 6.88
N LYS A 182 -3.45 -17.63 6.83
CA LYS A 182 -4.76 -17.10 7.26
C LYS A 182 -5.77 -17.00 6.10
N ARG A 183 -5.38 -17.44 4.90
CA ARG A 183 -6.15 -17.42 3.65
C ARG A 183 -6.19 -18.83 3.03
N ASN A 184 -5.96 -18.93 1.70
CA ASN A 184 -6.01 -20.21 0.98
C ASN A 184 -4.66 -20.96 0.97
N ASN A 185 -3.72 -20.55 1.81
CA ASN A 185 -2.43 -21.24 2.03
C ASN A 185 -1.54 -21.33 0.78
N LYS A 186 -1.57 -20.32 -0.10
CA LYS A 186 -0.79 -20.28 -1.33
C LYS A 186 -0.08 -18.92 -1.50
N VAL A 187 1.21 -18.96 -1.85
CA VAL A 187 2.02 -17.79 -2.22
C VAL A 187 2.56 -17.95 -3.64
N THR A 188 2.38 -16.92 -4.45
CA THR A 188 3.09 -16.76 -5.73
C THR A 188 4.15 -15.68 -5.57
N SER A 189 5.44 -16.04 -5.62
CA SER A 189 6.55 -15.08 -5.63
C SER A 189 6.80 -14.60 -7.05
N SER A 190 6.65 -13.29 -7.27
CA SER A 190 6.80 -12.68 -8.59
C SER A 190 8.06 -11.80 -8.66
N GLU A 191 8.94 -12.09 -9.61
CA GLU A 191 10.24 -11.45 -9.77
C GLU A 191 10.75 -11.54 -11.23
N LYS A 192 11.95 -11.05 -11.51
CA LYS A 192 12.50 -11.02 -12.88
C LYS A 192 13.92 -11.67 -12.96
N ARG A 193 14.11 -12.85 -12.34
CA ARG A 193 15.40 -13.56 -12.23
C ARG A 193 16.08 -13.91 -13.54
N ASN A 194 15.33 -13.96 -14.63
CA ASN A 194 15.90 -14.31 -15.94
C ASN A 194 16.73 -13.19 -16.58
N VAL A 195 16.66 -11.94 -16.05
CA VAL A 195 17.42 -10.78 -16.57
C VAL A 195 17.91 -9.83 -15.48
N MET A 196 17.56 -10.06 -14.21
CA MET A 196 17.94 -9.20 -13.08
C MET A 196 18.58 -10.01 -11.97
N GLU A 197 19.81 -9.65 -11.55
CA GLU A 197 20.51 -10.29 -10.44
C GLU A 197 19.75 -10.10 -9.11
N SER A 198 19.16 -8.92 -8.88
CA SER A 198 18.29 -8.70 -7.72
C SER A 198 17.05 -9.60 -7.74
N GLY A 199 16.52 -9.94 -8.91
CA GLY A 199 15.45 -10.91 -9.08
C GLY A 199 15.89 -12.35 -8.80
N LEU A 200 17.13 -12.71 -9.15
CA LEU A 200 17.70 -14.01 -8.81
C LEU A 200 17.86 -14.15 -7.29
N LEU A 201 18.44 -13.15 -6.62
CA LEU A 201 18.55 -13.12 -5.17
C LEU A 201 17.17 -13.21 -4.50
N TRP A 202 16.18 -12.49 -5.02
CA TRP A 202 14.79 -12.57 -4.55
C TRP A 202 14.25 -14.00 -4.57
N TYR A 203 14.41 -14.68 -5.71
CA TYR A 203 13.98 -16.07 -5.87
C TYR A 203 14.65 -17.00 -4.85
N GLU A 204 15.97 -16.89 -4.69
CA GLU A 204 16.75 -17.73 -3.79
C GLU A 204 16.35 -17.55 -2.33
N GLU A 205 16.19 -16.28 -1.87
CA GLU A 205 15.86 -15.99 -0.49
C GLU A 205 14.41 -16.34 -0.15
N VAL A 206 13.44 -16.09 -1.04
CA VAL A 206 12.05 -16.52 -0.82
C VAL A 206 11.96 -18.05 -0.73
N LYS A 207 12.64 -18.76 -1.63
CA LYS A 207 12.71 -20.22 -1.61
C LYS A 207 13.32 -20.74 -0.30
N LYS A 208 14.42 -20.14 0.15
CA LYS A 208 15.10 -20.51 1.39
C LYS A 208 14.18 -20.34 2.61
N ILE A 209 13.51 -19.20 2.76
CA ILE A 209 12.57 -18.96 3.87
C ILE A 209 11.41 -19.96 3.83
N HIS A 210 10.88 -20.28 2.66
CA HIS A 210 9.85 -21.31 2.51
C HIS A 210 10.35 -22.68 3.00
N GLU A 211 11.52 -23.13 2.55
CA GLU A 211 12.11 -24.43 2.92
C GLU A 211 12.43 -24.51 4.44
N GLU A 212 12.80 -23.38 5.07
CA GLU A 212 13.16 -23.35 6.49
C GLU A 212 11.95 -23.25 7.43
N LYS A 213 10.89 -22.49 7.05
CA LYS A 213 9.86 -22.08 8.00
C LYS A 213 8.41 -22.30 7.53
N PHE A 214 8.18 -22.47 6.24
CA PHE A 214 6.83 -22.39 5.66
C PHE A 214 6.50 -23.52 4.67
N GLN A 215 7.06 -24.71 4.88
CA GLN A 215 6.82 -25.88 4.02
C GLN A 215 5.34 -26.33 3.94
N ASP A 216 4.52 -25.86 4.87
CA ASP A 216 3.08 -26.08 4.91
C ASP A 216 2.29 -25.16 3.95
N VAL A 217 2.93 -24.12 3.38
CA VAL A 217 2.31 -23.20 2.42
C VAL A 217 2.72 -23.60 1.00
N GLU A 218 1.77 -23.62 0.07
CA GLU A 218 2.11 -23.82 -1.35
C GLU A 218 2.89 -22.62 -1.88
N LEU A 219 4.08 -22.84 -2.45
CA LEU A 219 4.89 -21.80 -3.08
C LEU A 219 5.00 -22.04 -4.58
N ASP A 220 4.65 -21.02 -5.36
CA ASP A 220 4.89 -20.93 -6.80
C ASP A 220 5.77 -19.73 -7.13
N HIS A 221 6.56 -19.80 -8.19
CA HIS A 221 7.40 -18.70 -8.68
C HIS A 221 7.00 -18.31 -10.10
N MET A 222 6.80 -17.03 -10.33
CA MET A 222 6.34 -16.53 -11.62
C MET A 222 7.11 -15.28 -12.02
N LEU A 223 7.61 -15.23 -13.27
CA LEU A 223 8.21 -14.00 -13.79
C LEU A 223 7.17 -12.89 -13.86
N ALA A 224 7.57 -11.66 -13.52
CA ALA A 224 6.65 -10.52 -13.33
C ALA A 224 5.79 -10.21 -14.58
N ASP A 225 6.35 -10.33 -15.78
CA ASP A 225 5.61 -10.16 -17.03
C ASP A 225 4.55 -11.25 -17.22
N ASN A 226 4.88 -12.50 -16.90
CA ASN A 226 3.91 -13.59 -16.93
C ASN A 226 2.85 -13.39 -15.84
N CYS A 227 3.22 -12.95 -14.64
CA CYS A 227 2.27 -12.64 -13.56
C CYS A 227 1.23 -11.59 -14.01
N GLY A 228 1.67 -10.51 -14.67
CA GLY A 228 0.78 -9.52 -15.25
C GLY A 228 -0.18 -10.10 -16.29
N MET A 229 0.29 -10.98 -17.19
CA MET A 229 -0.57 -11.68 -18.15
C MET A 229 -1.58 -12.61 -17.45
N GLN A 230 -1.15 -13.34 -16.42
CA GLN A 230 -2.00 -14.30 -15.71
C GLN A 230 -3.03 -13.60 -14.81
N LEU A 231 -2.74 -12.43 -14.25
CA LEU A 231 -3.73 -11.59 -13.57
C LEU A 231 -4.92 -11.27 -14.47
N VAL A 232 -4.70 -10.99 -15.76
CA VAL A 232 -5.77 -10.70 -16.71
C VAL A 232 -6.43 -11.98 -17.23
N ARG A 233 -5.66 -13.06 -17.46
CA ARG A 233 -6.13 -14.27 -18.09
C ARG A 233 -6.84 -15.22 -17.12
N TRP A 234 -6.28 -15.43 -15.94
CA TRP A 234 -6.75 -16.41 -14.95
C TRP A 234 -6.39 -15.96 -13.52
N PRO A 235 -6.97 -14.83 -13.03
CA PRO A 235 -6.65 -14.27 -11.73
C PRO A 235 -6.97 -15.20 -10.55
N LYS A 236 -7.96 -16.07 -10.69
CA LYS A 236 -8.40 -17.00 -9.62
C LYS A 236 -7.37 -18.06 -9.22
N GLN A 237 -6.24 -18.16 -9.93
CA GLN A 237 -5.13 -19.02 -9.51
C GLN A 237 -4.31 -18.45 -8.35
N PHE A 238 -4.43 -17.13 -8.10
CA PHE A 238 -3.67 -16.43 -7.07
C PHE A 238 -4.44 -16.34 -5.76
N ASP A 239 -3.71 -16.41 -4.65
CA ASP A 239 -4.17 -16.08 -3.30
C ASP A 239 -3.34 -14.92 -2.76
N VAL A 240 -2.06 -15.16 -2.45
CA VAL A 240 -1.11 -14.12 -2.06
C VAL A 240 -0.01 -14.01 -3.12
N ILE A 241 0.26 -12.79 -3.59
CA ILE A 241 1.40 -12.49 -4.48
C ILE A 241 2.40 -11.69 -3.68
N VAL A 242 3.65 -12.17 -3.54
CA VAL A 242 4.76 -11.40 -2.97
C VAL A 242 5.70 -10.95 -4.06
N THR A 243 6.11 -9.66 -4.01
CA THR A 243 6.91 -9.07 -5.08
C THR A 243 7.67 -7.83 -4.62
N ASP A 244 8.66 -7.41 -5.40
CA ASP A 244 9.45 -6.21 -5.16
C ASP A 244 8.63 -4.91 -5.31
N ASN A 245 9.27 -3.79 -5.03
CA ASN A 245 8.63 -2.48 -5.01
C ASN A 245 8.06 -2.09 -6.39
N LEU A 246 8.85 -2.19 -7.46
CA LEU A 246 8.44 -1.77 -8.80
C LEU A 246 7.35 -2.68 -9.38
N PHE A 247 7.59 -3.99 -9.37
CA PHE A 247 6.61 -4.93 -9.91
C PHE A 247 5.35 -4.97 -9.04
N GLY A 248 5.47 -4.78 -7.73
CA GLY A 248 4.33 -4.69 -6.82
C GLY A 248 3.42 -3.50 -7.13
N ASP A 249 3.99 -2.37 -7.50
CA ASP A 249 3.21 -1.21 -7.95
C ASP A 249 2.44 -1.54 -9.22
N MET A 250 3.14 -2.00 -10.25
CA MET A 250 2.53 -2.30 -11.55
C MET A 250 1.48 -3.42 -11.47
N LEU A 251 1.80 -4.53 -10.77
CA LEU A 251 0.89 -5.67 -10.68
C LEU A 251 -0.35 -5.36 -9.85
N SER A 252 -0.23 -4.54 -8.80
CA SER A 252 -1.39 -4.13 -8.02
C SER A 252 -2.33 -3.20 -8.79
N ASP A 253 -1.79 -2.35 -9.67
CA ASP A 253 -2.62 -1.49 -10.54
C ASP A 253 -3.34 -2.33 -11.60
N VAL A 254 -2.69 -3.35 -12.16
CA VAL A 254 -3.36 -4.32 -13.03
C VAL A 254 -4.47 -5.05 -12.26
N ALA A 255 -4.19 -5.54 -11.06
CA ALA A 255 -5.18 -6.22 -10.22
C ALA A 255 -6.35 -5.30 -9.81
N ALA A 256 -6.07 -4.02 -9.58
CA ALA A 256 -7.08 -3.01 -9.30
C ALA A 256 -8.15 -2.91 -10.39
N MET A 257 -7.73 -2.97 -11.65
CA MET A 257 -8.66 -2.91 -12.79
C MET A 257 -9.58 -4.13 -12.90
N LEU A 258 -9.22 -5.26 -12.29
CA LEU A 258 -10.08 -6.45 -12.25
C LEU A 258 -11.32 -6.23 -11.38
N THR A 259 -11.22 -5.39 -10.36
CA THR A 259 -12.28 -5.16 -9.37
C THR A 259 -13.38 -4.20 -9.87
N GLY A 260 -13.12 -3.46 -10.95
CA GLY A 260 -14.07 -2.56 -11.58
C GLY A 260 -14.14 -1.15 -10.97
N SER A 261 -13.47 -0.86 -9.85
CA SER A 261 -13.46 0.49 -9.24
C SER A 261 -12.26 0.73 -8.35
N LEU A 262 -11.47 1.77 -8.67
CA LEU A 262 -10.38 2.25 -7.81
C LEU A 262 -10.88 2.77 -6.44
N GLY A 263 -12.09 3.31 -6.40
CA GLY A 263 -12.71 3.84 -5.17
C GLY A 263 -13.13 2.76 -4.15
N MET A 264 -12.84 1.48 -4.45
CA MET A 264 -13.10 0.33 -3.57
C MET A 264 -11.83 -0.33 -3.04
N LEU A 265 -10.65 0.20 -3.37
CA LEU A 265 -9.37 -0.48 -3.11
C LEU A 265 -8.63 0.16 -1.94
N PRO A 266 -8.62 -0.51 -0.77
CA PRO A 266 -7.81 -0.10 0.36
C PRO A 266 -6.36 -0.53 0.21
N SER A 267 -5.48 0.07 1.02
CA SER A 267 -4.14 -0.45 1.24
C SER A 267 -3.65 -0.21 2.67
N ALA A 268 -2.68 -1.01 3.09
CA ALA A 268 -1.98 -0.86 4.35
C ALA A 268 -0.47 -0.95 4.12
N SER A 269 0.28 0.02 4.62
CA SER A 269 1.75 -0.01 4.67
C SER A 269 2.17 -0.29 6.10
N LEU A 270 2.74 -1.46 6.35
CA LEU A 270 2.99 -2.00 7.67
C LEU A 270 4.49 -2.06 7.97
N GLY A 271 4.87 -1.66 9.17
CA GLY A 271 6.21 -1.85 9.72
C GLY A 271 6.36 -3.21 10.41
N LYS A 272 7.24 -3.27 11.41
CA LYS A 272 7.47 -4.50 12.18
C LYS A 272 6.27 -4.81 13.09
N SER A 273 5.84 -6.07 13.08
CA SER A 273 4.84 -6.56 14.03
C SER A 273 5.44 -6.77 15.42
N VAL A 274 4.69 -6.39 16.46
CA VAL A 274 4.98 -6.67 17.86
C VAL A 274 3.76 -7.36 18.46
N ASP A 275 3.93 -8.58 18.97
CA ASP A 275 2.85 -9.41 19.51
C ASP A 275 1.65 -9.59 18.56
N GLY A 276 1.93 -9.67 17.25
CA GLY A 276 0.92 -9.86 16.20
C GLY A 276 0.22 -8.59 15.75
N LEU A 277 0.55 -7.42 16.32
CA LEU A 277 -0.01 -6.11 15.96
C LEU A 277 1.05 -5.21 15.30
N PHE A 278 0.61 -4.41 14.34
CA PHE A 278 1.45 -3.42 13.66
C PHE A 278 1.17 -2.03 14.25
N LYS A 279 2.07 -1.54 15.10
CA LYS A 279 1.96 -0.20 15.71
C LYS A 279 2.54 0.91 14.85
N SER A 280 3.44 0.58 13.93
CA SER A 280 3.88 1.49 12.87
C SER A 280 3.16 1.07 11.60
N ALA A 281 2.06 1.75 11.27
CA ALA A 281 1.25 1.41 10.12
C ALA A 281 0.54 2.64 9.54
N LEU A 282 0.49 2.69 8.21
CA LEU A 282 -0.20 3.71 7.44
C LEU A 282 -1.23 3.04 6.54
N TYR A 283 -2.45 3.54 6.58
CA TYR A 283 -3.60 3.03 5.86
C TYR A 283 -4.11 4.09 4.90
N GLU A 284 -4.14 3.78 3.62
CA GLU A 284 -4.47 4.73 2.55
C GLU A 284 -5.29 4.06 1.43
N PRO A 285 -6.19 4.77 0.77
CA PRO A 285 -6.80 4.28 -0.46
C PRO A 285 -5.74 4.17 -1.57
N VAL A 286 -5.94 3.28 -2.53
CA VAL A 286 -5.02 3.14 -3.68
C VAL A 286 -5.13 4.29 -4.67
N HIS A 287 -6.32 4.95 -4.74
CA HIS A 287 -6.54 6.09 -5.64
C HIS A 287 -5.75 7.34 -5.21
N GLY A 288 -5.46 8.24 -6.16
CA GLY A 288 -4.81 9.52 -5.93
C GLY A 288 -5.77 10.63 -5.46
N SER A 289 -5.29 11.88 -5.56
CA SER A 289 -5.98 13.09 -5.09
C SER A 289 -7.14 13.57 -5.97
N ALA A 290 -7.28 13.06 -7.20
CA ALA A 290 -8.33 13.38 -8.16
C ALA A 290 -8.73 14.88 -8.16
N PRO A 291 -7.81 15.78 -8.52
CA PRO A 291 -8.00 17.23 -8.39
C PRO A 291 -9.16 17.78 -9.24
N ASP A 292 -9.55 17.07 -10.29
CA ASP A 292 -10.65 17.40 -11.19
C ASP A 292 -12.05 17.31 -10.54
N ILE A 293 -12.20 16.47 -9.50
CA ILE A 293 -13.46 16.31 -8.76
C ILE A 293 -13.39 16.82 -7.33
N SER A 294 -12.25 17.36 -6.91
CA SER A 294 -12.05 17.88 -5.55
C SER A 294 -13.01 19.05 -5.25
N GLY A 295 -13.59 19.06 -4.04
CA GLY A 295 -14.55 20.07 -3.58
C GLY A 295 -15.98 19.90 -4.13
N GLN A 296 -16.25 18.84 -4.91
CA GLN A 296 -17.58 18.60 -5.48
C GLN A 296 -18.43 17.67 -4.63
N GLY A 297 -17.88 17.01 -3.60
CA GLY A 297 -18.61 16.09 -2.72
C GLY A 297 -19.11 14.82 -3.44
N ILE A 298 -18.43 14.39 -4.51
CA ILE A 298 -18.80 13.20 -5.31
C ILE A 298 -17.78 12.08 -5.22
N ALA A 299 -16.67 12.28 -4.51
CA ALA A 299 -15.66 11.25 -4.32
C ALA A 299 -16.22 10.07 -3.52
N ASN A 300 -15.93 8.84 -3.98
CA ASN A 300 -16.31 7.63 -3.26
C ASN A 300 -15.39 7.40 -2.05
N PRO A 301 -15.89 7.42 -0.78
CA PRO A 301 -15.05 7.26 0.40
C PRO A 301 -14.75 5.81 0.77
N LEU A 302 -15.33 4.82 0.08
CA LEU A 302 -15.28 3.41 0.50
C LEU A 302 -13.86 2.86 0.57
N ALA A 303 -12.96 3.22 -0.34
CA ALA A 303 -11.56 2.79 -0.27
C ALA A 303 -10.89 3.25 1.04
N SER A 304 -11.15 4.49 1.47
CA SER A 304 -10.61 5.03 2.73
C SER A 304 -11.26 4.37 3.95
N ILE A 305 -12.56 4.09 3.91
CA ILE A 305 -13.29 3.36 4.96
C ILE A 305 -12.76 1.92 5.08
N LEU A 306 -12.55 1.23 3.96
CA LEU A 306 -11.96 -0.11 3.94
C LEU A 306 -10.49 -0.10 4.41
N SER A 307 -9.73 0.99 4.14
CA SER A 307 -8.39 1.16 4.71
C SER A 307 -8.44 1.29 6.23
N PHE A 308 -9.45 2.00 6.78
CA PHE A 308 -9.68 2.00 8.23
C PHE A 308 -10.09 0.62 8.76
N SER A 309 -10.88 -0.17 8.02
CA SER A 309 -11.17 -1.57 8.39
C SER A 309 -9.88 -2.40 8.49
N MET A 310 -8.91 -2.19 7.57
CA MET A 310 -7.58 -2.80 7.70
C MET A 310 -6.85 -2.34 8.97
N ALA A 311 -6.98 -1.07 9.39
CA ALA A 311 -6.41 -0.58 10.65
C ALA A 311 -7.02 -1.29 11.86
N LEU A 312 -8.35 -1.48 11.89
CA LEU A 312 -9.04 -2.23 12.93
C LEU A 312 -8.51 -3.67 13.04
N LYS A 313 -8.21 -4.30 11.90
CA LYS A 313 -7.67 -5.66 11.82
C LYS A 313 -6.20 -5.76 12.23
N TYR A 314 -5.34 -4.92 11.67
CA TYR A 314 -3.88 -5.07 11.79
C TYR A 314 -3.26 -4.30 12.95
N SER A 315 -3.79 -3.12 13.32
CA SER A 315 -3.26 -2.30 14.42
C SER A 315 -4.02 -2.44 15.72
N PHE A 316 -5.34 -2.70 15.67
CA PHE A 316 -6.21 -2.67 16.85
C PHE A 316 -6.79 -4.04 17.25
N CYS A 317 -6.55 -5.09 16.48
CA CYS A 317 -7.03 -6.47 16.74
C CYS A 317 -8.56 -6.59 16.95
N LEU A 318 -9.34 -5.78 16.22
CA LEU A 318 -10.80 -5.79 16.27
C LEU A 318 -11.36 -6.65 15.13
N LEU A 319 -11.06 -7.96 15.13
CA LEU A 319 -11.39 -8.89 14.07
C LEU A 319 -12.90 -9.04 13.81
N TYR A 320 -13.72 -9.00 14.87
CA TYR A 320 -15.18 -9.14 14.75
C TYR A 320 -15.90 -7.94 14.15
N THR A 321 -15.25 -6.78 14.11
CA THR A 321 -15.82 -5.56 13.54
C THR A 321 -15.44 -5.35 12.09
N SER A 322 -14.33 -5.95 11.63
CA SER A 322 -13.95 -5.90 10.21
C SER A 322 -14.84 -6.81 9.35
N ASP A 323 -15.24 -7.98 9.86
CA ASP A 323 -16.12 -8.91 9.13
C ASP A 323 -17.56 -8.37 9.03
N ALA A 324 -18.00 -7.56 10.00
CA ALA A 324 -19.31 -6.89 9.95
C ALA A 324 -19.36 -5.68 9.00
N ALA A 325 -18.23 -5.19 8.50
CA ALA A 325 -18.17 -4.13 7.50
C ALA A 325 -18.20 -4.71 6.07
N ASP A 326 -18.03 -6.02 5.92
CA ASP A 326 -18.11 -6.75 4.65
C ASP A 326 -19.53 -7.28 4.36
N GLU A 327 -20.48 -7.21 5.33
CA GLU A 327 -21.91 -7.48 5.17
C GLU A 327 -22.69 -6.19 4.84
#